data_809e57bd0cce2b6739da1f319f3cc500
#
_entry.id   809e57bd0cce2b6739da1f319f3cc500
#
_cell.length_a   1.000
_cell.length_b   1.000
_cell.length_c   1.000
_cell.angle_alpha   90.00
_cell.angle_beta   90.00
_cell.angle_gamma   90.00
#
_symmetry.space_group_name_H-M   'P 1'
#
loop_
_entity.id
_entity.type
_entity.pdbx_description
1 polymer ?
#
loop_
_entity_poly.entity_id
_entity_poly.type
_entity_poly.pdbx_seq_one_letter_code
_entity_poly.pdbx_strand_id
1 'polypeptide(L)'
;TPQGAQEVSTDDGLMTSKELLNYEDQQKAELEKILSKMSGVGEVIVNIYFESGEIQVPATNSSTQTSETQEEDTNGGTRVTKQETEGTTVVMKSDSSTSEPFITKTYKPTITGVLIVAEGANSSEVKYNIQKAVSNLYNLSLDQVNVYPMNN
;
A
#
# COMPACT_ATOMS: atom_id res chain seq x y z
N THR A 1 -28.80 -20.59 17.76
CA THR A 1 -28.31 -19.67 16.73
C THR A 1 -26.83 -19.43 16.96
N PRO A 2 -25.91 -19.90 16.11
CA PRO A 2 -24.52 -19.59 16.28
C PRO A 2 -24.29 -18.12 15.90
N GLN A 3 -23.86 -17.33 16.88
CA GLN A 3 -23.35 -16.00 16.63
C GLN A 3 -22.02 -16.13 15.89
N GLY A 4 -21.99 -15.57 14.71
CA GLY A 4 -20.77 -15.46 13.95
C GLY A 4 -19.73 -14.68 14.74
N ALA A 5 -18.58 -15.30 14.93
CA ALA A 5 -17.41 -14.61 15.43
C ALA A 5 -17.08 -13.49 14.44
N GLN A 6 -17.23 -12.25 14.88
CA GLN A 6 -16.62 -11.12 14.20
C GLN A 6 -15.12 -11.28 14.34
N GLU A 7 -14.49 -11.65 13.26
CA GLU A 7 -13.03 -11.49 13.17
C GLU A 7 -12.74 -10.01 13.27
N VAL A 8 -12.19 -9.63 14.40
CA VAL A 8 -11.57 -8.32 14.56
C VAL A 8 -10.34 -8.34 13.67
N SER A 9 -10.48 -7.80 12.46
CA SER A 9 -9.33 -7.52 11.62
C SER A 9 -8.52 -6.44 12.34
N THR A 10 -7.50 -6.86 13.03
CA THR A 10 -6.40 -5.98 13.39
C THR A 10 -5.72 -5.60 12.08
N ASP A 11 -6.12 -4.47 11.56
CA ASP A 11 -5.48 -3.81 10.43
C ASP A 11 -4.11 -3.32 10.91
N ASP A 12 -3.17 -4.21 10.89
CA ASP A 12 -1.77 -3.95 11.25
C ASP A 12 -0.89 -3.83 10.01
N GLY A 13 -1.39 -3.21 8.95
CA GLY A 13 -0.62 -2.79 7.77
C GLY A 13 0.20 -3.88 7.06
N LEU A 14 0.09 -5.12 7.53
CA LEU A 14 0.77 -6.29 6.98
C LEU A 14 -0.17 -6.99 5.99
N MET A 15 0.13 -6.83 4.71
CA MET A 15 -0.53 -7.65 3.70
C MET A 15 -0.15 -9.12 3.89
N THR A 16 -1.15 -9.98 4.05
CA THR A 16 -0.94 -11.42 4.02
C THR A 16 -0.47 -11.85 2.62
N SER A 17 0.18 -12.99 2.51
CA SER A 17 0.61 -13.53 1.21
C SER A 17 -0.55 -13.64 0.21
N LYS A 18 -1.75 -13.94 0.70
CA LYS A 18 -2.96 -14.01 -0.12
C LYS A 18 -3.43 -12.64 -0.62
N GLU A 19 -3.37 -11.62 0.23
CA GLU A 19 -3.70 -10.25 -0.15
C GLU A 19 -2.69 -9.69 -1.14
N LEU A 20 -1.43 -10.01 -0.99
CA LEU A 20 -0.37 -9.64 -1.92
C LEU A 20 -0.61 -10.24 -3.31
N LEU A 21 -0.91 -11.53 -3.40
CA LEU A 21 -1.24 -12.19 -4.66
C LEU A 21 -2.49 -11.60 -5.31
N ASN A 22 -3.52 -11.32 -4.52
CA ASN A 22 -4.73 -10.67 -5.00
C ASN A 22 -4.45 -9.26 -5.53
N TYR A 23 -3.59 -8.51 -4.85
CA TYR A 23 -3.17 -7.18 -5.28
C TYR A 23 -2.41 -7.23 -6.61
N GLU A 24 -1.47 -8.15 -6.76
CA GLU A 24 -0.71 -8.36 -8.00
C GLU A 24 -1.63 -8.72 -9.17
N ASP A 25 -2.53 -9.68 -8.98
CA ASP A 25 -3.50 -10.10 -10.00
C ASP A 25 -4.45 -8.96 -10.38
N GLN A 26 -4.89 -8.17 -9.43
CA GLN A 26 -5.77 -7.03 -9.64
C GLN A 26 -5.08 -5.93 -10.45
N GLN A 27 -3.84 -5.59 -10.12
CA GLN A 27 -3.05 -4.62 -10.87
C GLN A 27 -2.82 -5.06 -12.31
N LYS A 28 -2.49 -6.32 -12.50
CA LYS A 28 -2.32 -6.94 -13.81
C LYS A 28 -3.59 -6.85 -14.66
N ALA A 29 -4.73 -7.27 -14.13
CA ALA A 29 -6.01 -7.26 -14.82
C ALA A 29 -6.47 -5.83 -15.18
N GLU A 30 -6.27 -4.89 -14.28
CA GLU A 30 -6.59 -3.48 -14.53
C GLU A 30 -5.74 -2.88 -15.64
N LEU A 31 -4.44 -3.16 -15.63
CA LEU A 31 -3.52 -2.70 -16.65
C LEU A 31 -3.85 -3.30 -18.04
N GLU A 32 -4.11 -4.60 -18.12
CA GLU A 32 -4.55 -5.25 -19.36
C GLU A 32 -5.81 -4.61 -19.93
N LYS A 33 -6.77 -4.33 -19.06
CA LYS A 33 -8.03 -3.70 -19.43
C LYS A 33 -7.84 -2.29 -20.00
N ILE A 34 -7.01 -1.49 -19.33
CA ILE A 34 -6.72 -0.11 -19.77
C ILE A 34 -5.97 -0.11 -21.09
N LEU A 35 -4.92 -0.91 -21.22
CA LEU A 35 -4.10 -0.97 -22.43
C LEU A 35 -4.88 -1.48 -23.63
N SER A 36 -5.80 -2.43 -23.45
CA SER A 36 -6.66 -2.93 -24.53
C SER A 36 -7.63 -1.86 -25.09
N LYS A 37 -7.84 -0.77 -24.37
CA LYS A 37 -8.67 0.35 -24.81
C LYS A 37 -7.90 1.41 -25.57
N MET A 38 -6.59 1.29 -25.66
CA MET A 38 -5.76 2.21 -26.43
C MET A 38 -5.98 2.00 -27.93
N SER A 39 -5.90 3.10 -28.68
CA SER A 39 -6.03 3.07 -30.14
C SER A 39 -4.92 2.22 -30.78
N GLY A 40 -5.29 1.29 -31.66
CA GLY A 40 -4.36 0.41 -32.35
C GLY A 40 -3.95 -0.82 -31.54
N VAL A 41 -4.46 -0.99 -30.32
CA VAL A 41 -4.17 -2.12 -29.42
C VAL A 41 -5.36 -3.06 -29.39
N GLY A 42 -5.11 -4.34 -29.59
CA GLY A 42 -6.11 -5.40 -29.42
C GLY A 42 -5.96 -6.12 -28.09
N GLU A 43 -5.74 -7.43 -28.12
CA GLU A 43 -5.49 -8.21 -26.92
C GLU A 43 -4.15 -7.85 -26.28
N VAL A 44 -4.12 -7.82 -24.96
CA VAL A 44 -2.93 -7.49 -24.17
C VAL A 44 -2.74 -8.52 -23.08
N ILE A 45 -1.52 -8.98 -22.93
CA ILE A 45 -1.08 -9.80 -21.80
C ILE A 45 0.02 -9.04 -21.06
N VAL A 46 -0.15 -8.89 -19.76
CA VAL A 46 0.77 -8.16 -18.89
C VAL A 46 1.36 -9.08 -17.83
N ASN A 47 2.66 -8.97 -17.61
CA ASN A 47 3.32 -9.56 -16.48
C ASN A 47 4.06 -8.46 -15.72
N ILE A 48 3.69 -8.29 -14.44
CA ILE A 48 4.29 -7.27 -13.58
C ILE A 48 5.25 -7.96 -12.62
N TYR A 49 6.47 -7.46 -12.56
CA TYR A 49 7.48 -7.94 -11.65
C TYR A 49 7.55 -7.05 -10.41
N PHE A 50 7.32 -7.66 -9.27
CA PHE A 50 7.36 -6.98 -7.97
C PHE A 50 8.63 -7.38 -7.21
N GLU A 51 9.23 -6.40 -6.57
CA GLU A 51 10.25 -6.61 -5.58
C GLU A 51 9.66 -6.36 -4.20
N SER A 52 9.74 -7.37 -3.34
CA SER A 52 9.28 -7.24 -1.96
C SER A 52 10.38 -6.63 -1.11
N GLY A 53 10.20 -5.37 -0.75
CA GLY A 53 11.05 -4.70 0.23
C GLY A 53 10.56 -4.99 1.64
N GLU A 54 11.46 -5.43 2.51
CA GLU A 54 11.20 -5.54 3.94
C GLU A 54 11.53 -4.20 4.60
N ILE A 55 10.51 -3.53 5.14
CA ILE A 55 10.69 -2.27 5.86
C ILE A 55 10.57 -2.55 7.34
N GLN A 56 11.58 -2.14 8.11
CA GLN A 56 11.55 -2.21 9.56
C GLN A 56 10.85 -0.97 10.11
N VAL A 57 9.68 -1.17 10.67
CA VAL A 57 8.91 -0.10 11.32
C VAL A 57 8.97 -0.32 12.83
N PRO A 58 9.46 0.66 13.61
CA PRO A 58 9.45 0.54 15.06
C PRO A 58 8.01 0.49 15.58
N ALA A 59 7.71 -0.47 16.44
CA ALA A 59 6.42 -0.54 17.11
C ALA A 59 6.28 0.66 18.06
N THR A 60 5.22 1.43 17.91
CA THR A 60 4.93 2.59 18.73
C THR A 60 3.70 2.35 19.58
N ASN A 61 3.77 2.78 20.83
CA ASN A 61 2.63 2.79 21.74
C ASN A 61 2.10 4.21 21.84
N SER A 62 0.86 4.43 21.49
CA SER A 62 0.21 5.73 21.62
C SER A 62 -0.71 5.73 22.84
N SER A 63 -0.52 6.68 23.74
CA SER A 63 -1.38 6.90 24.87
C SER A 63 -2.06 8.26 24.77
N THR A 64 -3.38 8.27 24.90
CA THR A 64 -4.17 9.49 24.96
C THR A 64 -4.68 9.68 26.38
N GLN A 65 -4.30 10.76 27.01
CA GLN A 65 -4.78 11.13 28.32
C GLN A 65 -5.70 12.34 28.22
N THR A 66 -6.94 12.13 28.59
CA THR A 66 -7.96 13.21 28.61
C THR A 66 -8.23 13.60 30.05
N SER A 67 -8.05 14.87 30.38
CA SER A 67 -8.40 15.46 31.67
C SER A 67 -9.54 16.44 31.46
N GLU A 68 -10.66 16.23 32.14
CA GLU A 68 -11.79 17.15 32.12
C GLU A 68 -11.96 17.74 33.53
N THR A 69 -11.87 19.05 33.63
CA THR A 69 -12.10 19.78 34.88
C THR A 69 -13.34 20.65 34.72
N GLN A 70 -14.32 20.38 35.54
CA GLN A 70 -15.53 21.17 35.61
C GLN A 70 -15.49 22.05 36.86
N GLU A 71 -15.51 23.36 36.66
CA GLU A 71 -15.60 24.35 37.73
C GLU A 71 -16.96 24.99 37.70
N GLU A 72 -17.62 24.98 38.87
CA GLU A 72 -18.91 25.63 39.06
C GLU A 72 -18.72 26.86 39.91
N ASP A 73 -19.10 28.00 39.34
CA ASP A 73 -19.02 29.29 40.06
C ASP A 73 -20.29 29.53 40.90
N THR A 74 -20.13 30.07 42.09
CA THR A 74 -21.22 30.41 43.01
C THR A 74 -22.20 31.41 42.45
N ASN A 75 -21.91 32.12 41.37
CA ASN A 75 -22.77 33.03 40.65
C ASN A 75 -23.49 32.42 39.42
N GLY A 76 -23.50 31.10 39.27
CA GLY A 76 -24.25 30.39 38.25
C GLY A 76 -23.53 30.21 36.91
N GLY A 77 -22.19 30.41 36.85
CA GLY A 77 -21.38 30.13 35.69
C GLY A 77 -20.71 28.74 35.78
N THR A 78 -20.76 27.97 34.74
CA THR A 78 -20.05 26.71 34.65
C THR A 78 -18.87 26.82 33.65
N ARG A 79 -17.69 26.50 34.08
CA ARG A 79 -16.51 26.49 33.23
C ARG A 79 -16.01 25.02 33.07
N VAL A 80 -15.97 24.58 31.85
CA VAL A 80 -15.43 23.23 31.51
C VAL A 80 -14.10 23.43 30.81
N THR A 81 -13.04 22.87 31.38
CA THR A 81 -11.73 22.85 30.78
C THR A 81 -11.39 21.40 30.40
N LYS A 82 -11.27 21.16 29.12
CA LYS A 82 -10.86 19.85 28.59
C LYS A 82 -9.42 19.94 28.12
N GLN A 83 -8.57 19.11 28.68
CA GLN A 83 -7.17 19.00 28.29
C GLN A 83 -6.91 17.60 27.75
N GLU A 84 -6.44 17.53 26.53
CA GLU A 84 -6.08 16.29 25.87
C GLU A 84 -4.58 16.27 25.61
N THR A 85 -3.91 15.23 26.08
CA THR A 85 -2.47 15.04 25.88
C THR A 85 -2.26 13.73 25.12
N GLU A 86 -1.73 13.83 23.92
CA GLU A 86 -1.31 12.69 23.14
C GLU A 86 0.19 12.46 23.30
N GLY A 87 0.55 11.25 23.65
CA GLY A 87 1.95 10.82 23.75
C GLY A 87 2.20 9.58 22.91
N THR A 88 3.23 9.64 22.09
CA THR A 88 3.68 8.47 21.32
C THR A 88 5.03 8.01 21.88
N THR A 89 5.08 6.76 22.34
CA THR A 89 6.29 6.16 22.90
C THR A 89 6.69 4.95 22.06
N VAL A 90 7.96 4.88 21.67
CA VAL A 90 8.51 3.70 20.99
C VAL A 90 8.58 2.54 22.00
N VAL A 91 8.03 1.38 21.62
CA VAL A 91 8.10 0.18 22.45
C VAL A 91 9.50 -0.39 22.39
N MET A 92 10.17 -0.46 23.55
CA MET A 92 11.51 -1.00 23.71
C MET A 92 11.45 -2.42 24.24
N LYS A 93 12.20 -3.30 23.62
CA LYS A 93 12.40 -4.64 24.14
C LYS A 93 13.48 -4.59 25.22
N SER A 94 13.09 -4.80 26.45
CA SER A 94 14.03 -4.91 27.56
C SER A 94 14.56 -6.33 27.68
N ASP A 95 15.77 -6.55 27.24
CA ASP A 95 16.56 -7.68 27.66
C ASP A 95 17.63 -7.18 28.64
N SER A 96 18.06 -8.03 29.55
CA SER A 96 18.78 -7.64 30.77
C SER A 96 20.12 -6.86 30.60
N SER A 97 20.48 -6.45 29.41
CA SER A 97 21.69 -5.65 29.16
C SER A 97 21.58 -4.60 28.05
N THR A 98 20.54 -4.60 27.21
CA THR A 98 20.40 -3.62 26.13
C THR A 98 18.92 -3.38 25.83
N SER A 99 18.50 -2.11 25.83
CA SER A 99 17.17 -1.71 25.35
C SER A 99 17.21 -1.51 23.85
N GLU A 100 16.64 -2.44 23.09
CA GLU A 100 16.47 -2.29 21.64
C GLU A 100 15.02 -1.98 21.30
N PRO A 101 14.76 -1.10 20.30
CA PRO A 101 13.40 -0.86 19.85
C PRO A 101 12.80 -2.14 19.24
N PHE A 102 11.56 -2.44 19.60
CA PHE A 102 10.82 -3.53 19.00
C PHE A 102 10.46 -3.14 17.55
N ILE A 103 10.97 -3.89 16.58
CA ILE A 103 10.81 -3.60 15.17
C ILE A 103 9.80 -4.56 14.57
N THR A 104 8.75 -4.01 13.95
CA THR A 104 7.78 -4.76 13.17
C THR A 104 8.20 -4.76 11.70
N LYS A 105 8.21 -5.91 11.05
CA LYS A 105 8.53 -6.06 9.64
C LYS A 105 7.29 -5.87 8.80
N THR A 106 7.33 -4.94 7.87
CA THR A 106 6.24 -4.67 6.92
C THR A 106 6.71 -4.93 5.49
N TYR A 107 5.95 -5.71 4.74
CA TYR A 107 6.22 -5.96 3.33
C TYR A 107 5.48 -4.95 2.47
N LYS A 108 6.23 -4.19 1.67
CA LYS A 108 5.68 -3.26 0.69
C LYS A 108 6.07 -3.72 -0.72
N PRO A 109 5.10 -4.13 -1.55
CA PRO A 109 5.39 -4.49 -2.93
C PRO A 109 5.78 -3.25 -3.74
N THR A 110 6.89 -3.36 -4.46
CA THR A 110 7.36 -2.31 -5.37
C THR A 110 7.48 -2.89 -6.77
N ILE A 111 6.90 -2.23 -7.75
CA ILE A 111 7.01 -2.65 -9.15
C ILE A 111 8.38 -2.26 -9.69
N THR A 112 9.13 -3.23 -10.18
CA THR A 112 10.48 -3.04 -10.72
C THR A 112 10.58 -3.28 -12.21
N GLY A 113 9.60 -3.95 -12.80
CA GLY A 113 9.58 -4.22 -14.21
C GLY A 113 8.20 -4.63 -14.71
N VAL A 114 7.93 -4.38 -15.97
CA VAL A 114 6.68 -4.77 -16.64
C VAL A 114 7.01 -5.34 -18.01
N LEU A 115 6.48 -6.51 -18.30
CA LEU A 115 6.54 -7.14 -19.62
C LEU A 115 5.14 -7.14 -20.22
N ILE A 116 5.02 -6.60 -21.40
CA ILE A 116 3.74 -6.48 -22.10
C ILE A 116 3.85 -7.15 -23.46
N VAL A 117 2.91 -8.02 -23.74
CA VAL A 117 2.70 -8.58 -25.08
C VAL A 117 1.35 -8.09 -25.59
N ALA A 118 1.35 -7.34 -26.67
CA ALA A 118 0.16 -6.65 -27.15
C ALA A 118 -0.05 -6.86 -28.65
N GLU A 119 -1.29 -7.12 -29.01
CA GLU A 119 -1.72 -7.10 -30.41
C GLU A 119 -1.69 -5.66 -30.91
N GLY A 120 -1.03 -5.43 -32.03
CA GLY A 120 -0.82 -4.10 -32.60
C GLY A 120 0.53 -3.46 -32.25
N ALA A 121 1.32 -4.04 -31.37
CA ALA A 121 2.65 -3.55 -31.00
C ALA A 121 3.71 -3.73 -32.11
N ASN A 122 3.35 -4.23 -33.27
CA ASN A 122 4.16 -4.21 -34.51
C ASN A 122 4.41 -2.76 -34.96
N SER A 123 3.48 -1.88 -34.66
CA SER A 123 3.65 -0.43 -34.90
C SER A 123 4.55 0.16 -33.82
N SER A 124 5.63 0.81 -34.26
CA SER A 124 6.55 1.50 -33.36
C SER A 124 5.86 2.59 -32.53
N GLU A 125 4.87 3.23 -33.11
CA GLU A 125 4.07 4.25 -32.43
C GLU A 125 3.24 3.66 -31.30
N VAL A 126 2.52 2.57 -31.56
CA VAL A 126 1.72 1.85 -30.56
C VAL A 126 2.62 1.32 -29.44
N LYS A 127 3.72 0.68 -29.80
CA LYS A 127 4.72 0.17 -28.86
C LYS A 127 5.24 1.27 -27.93
N TYR A 128 5.63 2.40 -28.49
CA TYR A 128 6.12 3.54 -27.73
C TYR A 128 5.05 4.14 -26.81
N ASN A 129 3.83 4.27 -27.29
CA ASN A 129 2.71 4.81 -26.50
C ASN A 129 2.40 3.93 -25.30
N ILE A 130 2.40 2.61 -25.47
CA ILE A 130 2.21 1.65 -24.38
C ILE A 130 3.36 1.77 -23.36
N GLN A 131 4.58 1.73 -23.84
CA GLN A 131 5.79 1.82 -23.01
C GLN A 131 5.82 3.10 -22.20
N LYS A 132 5.53 4.24 -22.82
CA LYS A 132 5.50 5.54 -22.15
C LYS A 132 4.38 5.63 -21.12
N ALA A 133 3.19 5.14 -21.45
CA ALA A 133 2.05 5.15 -20.54
C ALA A 133 2.33 4.35 -19.27
N VAL A 134 2.85 3.15 -19.39
CA VAL A 134 3.19 2.27 -18.26
C VAL A 134 4.36 2.82 -17.46
N SER A 135 5.38 3.33 -18.12
CA SER A 135 6.53 3.99 -17.50
C SER A 135 6.10 5.15 -16.61
N ASN A 136 5.22 6.00 -17.09
CA ASN A 136 4.70 7.14 -16.33
C ASN A 136 3.76 6.71 -15.20
N LEU A 137 2.94 5.69 -15.42
CA LEU A 137 1.97 5.21 -14.43
C LEU A 137 2.67 4.67 -13.18
N TYR A 138 3.73 3.90 -13.36
CA TYR A 138 4.46 3.26 -12.27
C TYR A 138 5.77 3.94 -11.89
N ASN A 139 6.06 5.08 -12.50
CA ASN A 139 7.33 5.80 -12.29
C ASN A 139 8.56 4.92 -12.55
N LEU A 140 8.51 4.18 -13.65
CA LEU A 140 9.61 3.32 -14.11
C LEU A 140 10.38 4.02 -15.24
N SER A 141 11.63 3.63 -15.44
CA SER A 141 12.36 4.02 -16.64
C SER A 141 11.87 3.22 -17.84
N LEU A 142 12.07 3.74 -19.06
CA LEU A 142 11.65 3.06 -20.28
C LEU A 142 12.28 1.68 -20.45
N ASP A 143 13.49 1.49 -19.92
CA ASP A 143 14.21 0.20 -19.96
C ASP A 143 13.55 -0.88 -19.09
N GLN A 144 12.77 -0.48 -18.09
CA GLN A 144 12.08 -1.40 -17.19
C GLN A 144 10.71 -1.82 -17.73
N VAL A 145 10.25 -1.21 -18.80
CA VAL A 145 9.00 -1.54 -19.49
C VAL A 145 9.32 -2.12 -20.85
N ASN A 146 9.02 -3.39 -21.05
CA ASN A 146 9.26 -4.08 -22.31
C ASN A 146 7.93 -4.39 -22.99
N VAL A 147 7.80 -4.00 -24.24
CA VAL A 147 6.60 -4.23 -25.05
C VAL A 147 6.97 -5.00 -26.28
N TYR A 148 6.29 -6.09 -26.52
CA TYR A 148 6.48 -6.97 -27.66
C TYR A 148 5.17 -7.20 -28.41
N PRO A 149 5.24 -7.39 -29.75
CA PRO A 149 4.05 -7.74 -30.52
C PRO A 149 3.60 -9.16 -30.18
N MET A 150 2.28 -9.36 -30.18
CA MET A 150 1.70 -10.68 -30.00
C MET A 150 1.86 -11.52 -31.25
N ASN A 151 2.18 -12.79 -31.05
CA ASN A 151 2.25 -13.76 -32.14
C ASN A 151 0.84 -14.21 -32.53
N ASN A 152 0.50 -14.09 -33.79
CA ASN A 152 -0.77 -14.54 -34.34
C ASN A 152 -0.74 -16.03 -34.70
#